data_bddad41b793c72f0980209ad2b675341
#
_entry.id   bddad41b793c72f0980209ad2b675341
#
_cell.length_a   1.000
_cell.length_b   1.000
_cell.length_c   1.000
_cell.angle_alpha   90.00
_cell.angle_beta   90.00
_cell.angle_gamma   90.00
#
_symmetry.space_group_name_H-M   'P 1'
#
loop_
_entity.id
_entity.type
_entity.pdbx_description
1 polymer ?
#
loop_
_entity_poly.entity_id
_entity_poly.type
_entity_poly.pdbx_seq_one_letter_code
_entity_poly.pdbx_strand_id
1 'polypeptide(L)'
;MAQPRGAGLGGLARPSGGIGPILVVEDDSDTRHALGEMLTDLFPGSRVLMAESGEAALELIRRTRPRVVILDLHLGGIHGFDFAAHVAAMADGPPPAIVALTGDASPDTVRRAEAAGFAAFLRKPADADTLETVLRPILEA
;
A
#
# COMPACT_ATOMS: atom_id res chain seq x y z
N MET A 1 -0.13 -26.06 -17.12
CA MET A 1 -0.21 -26.05 -16.34
C MET A 1 -0.25 -25.53 -15.97
N ALA A 2 -0.46 -25.35 -16.45
CA ALA A 2 -0.57 -25.10 -15.75
C ALA A 2 -0.80 -24.58 -15.75
N GLN A 3 -1.12 -24.34 -16.25
CA GLN A 3 -1.44 -24.04 -15.82
C GLN A 3 -1.74 -23.58 -15.75
N PRO A 4 -1.74 -23.46 -16.24
CA PRO A 4 -2.10 -23.18 -15.87
C PRO A 4 -2.43 -22.71 -15.81
N ARG A 5 -2.62 -22.65 -16.26
CA ARG A 5 -2.92 -22.43 -15.76
C ARG A 5 -3.12 -22.00 -15.75
N GLY A 6 -3.35 -21.83 -16.44
CA GLY A 6 -3.49 -21.78 -16.00
C GLY A 6 -3.88 -21.35 -16.25
N ALA A 7 -4.07 -21.39 -16.87
CA ALA A 7 -4.33 -21.12 -16.58
C ALA A 7 -4.71 -20.80 -16.48
N GLY A 8 -4.87 -20.73 -16.79
CA GLY A 8 -5.08 -20.65 -16.15
C GLY A 8 -5.50 -20.14 -15.99
N LEU A 9 -5.94 -20.17 -16.31
CA LEU A 9 -6.08 -19.88 -15.71
C LEU A 9 -6.14 -19.60 -15.05
N GLY A 10 -6.17 -19.64 -15.24
CA GLY A 10 -6.04 -19.49 -14.29
C GLY A 10 -5.98 -18.97 -13.97
N GLY A 11 -6.16 -18.96 -14.10
CA GLY A 11 -5.95 -18.52 -13.72
C GLY A 11 -5.70 -17.86 -14.03
N LEU A 12 -6.06 -17.64 -14.11
CA LEU A 12 -5.74 -17.06 -14.54
C LEU A 12 -5.14 -16.43 -14.59
N ALA A 13 -5.73 -16.78 -15.12
CA ALA A 13 -4.46 -16.24 -15.18
C ALA A 13 -4.23 -14.92 -14.64
N ARG A 14 -3.44 -14.94 -13.85
CA ARG A 14 -2.92 -13.77 -13.37
C ARG A 14 -2.25 -13.00 -14.45
N PRO A 15 -2.56 -11.74 -14.65
CA PRO A 15 -1.86 -10.93 -15.64
C PRO A 15 -0.39 -10.93 -15.35
N SER A 16 0.39 -10.84 -16.39
CA SER A 16 1.82 -10.70 -16.27
C SER A 16 2.13 -9.52 -15.38
N GLY A 17 2.90 -9.75 -14.34
CA GLY A 17 3.20 -8.72 -13.37
C GLY A 17 2.08 -8.38 -12.41
N GLY A 18 1.03 -9.17 -12.40
CA GLY A 18 -0.10 -8.95 -11.51
C GLY A 18 0.24 -9.31 -10.08
N ILE A 19 0.97 -8.44 -9.41
CA ILE A 19 1.46 -8.67 -8.05
C ILE A 19 0.56 -8.06 -6.99
N GLY A 20 -0.67 -7.80 -7.35
CA GLY A 20 -1.69 -7.30 -6.45
C GLY A 20 -1.78 -5.78 -6.45
N PRO A 21 -2.93 -5.25 -6.02
CA PRO A 21 -3.12 -3.80 -6.03
C PRO A 21 -2.27 -3.09 -5.00
N ILE A 22 -1.92 -1.86 -5.33
CA ILE A 22 -1.23 -0.94 -4.42
C ILE A 22 -2.22 0.16 -4.08
N LEU A 23 -2.45 0.40 -2.80
CA LEU A 23 -3.35 1.46 -2.36
C LEU A 23 -2.55 2.61 -1.76
N VAL A 24 -2.80 3.82 -2.24
CA VAL A 24 -2.21 5.05 -1.68
C VAL A 24 -3.27 5.75 -0.86
N VAL A 25 -2.97 6.05 0.40
CA VAL A 25 -3.88 6.76 1.31
C VAL A 25 -3.22 8.08 1.68
N GLU A 26 -3.70 9.16 1.10
CA GLU A 26 -3.09 10.47 1.22
C GLU A 26 -4.16 11.54 1.00
N ASP A 27 -4.32 12.48 1.92
CA ASP A 27 -5.35 13.51 1.79
C ASP A 27 -4.95 14.67 0.89
N ASP A 28 -3.65 14.92 0.70
CA ASP A 28 -3.21 15.95 -0.22
C ASP A 28 -3.31 15.46 -1.66
N SER A 29 -4.12 16.14 -2.46
CA SER A 29 -4.42 15.73 -3.83
C SER A 29 -3.18 15.65 -4.71
N ASP A 30 -2.31 16.67 -4.64
CA ASP A 30 -1.12 16.70 -5.49
C ASP A 30 -0.16 15.58 -5.14
N THR A 31 0.07 15.36 -3.85
CA THR A 31 0.93 14.27 -3.38
C THR A 31 0.35 12.92 -3.78
N ARG A 32 -0.97 12.75 -3.60
CA ARG A 32 -1.64 11.49 -3.95
C ARG A 32 -1.50 11.17 -5.42
N HIS A 33 -1.75 12.15 -6.29
CA HIS A 33 -1.65 11.91 -7.73
C HIS A 33 -0.21 11.68 -8.18
N ALA A 34 0.74 12.41 -7.61
CA ALA A 34 2.15 12.22 -7.94
C ALA A 34 2.61 10.81 -7.57
N LEU A 35 2.22 10.34 -6.39
CA LEU A 35 2.54 8.97 -5.98
C LEU A 35 1.88 7.95 -6.90
N GLY A 36 0.62 8.18 -7.27
CA GLY A 36 -0.10 7.28 -8.16
C GLY A 36 0.58 7.13 -9.51
N GLU A 37 1.00 8.24 -10.10
CA GLU A 37 1.72 8.21 -11.38
C GLU A 37 3.05 7.49 -11.27
N MET A 38 3.79 7.78 -10.21
CA MET A 38 5.10 7.18 -9.98
C MET A 38 4.98 5.66 -9.82
N LEU A 39 4.00 5.22 -9.05
CA LEU A 39 3.78 3.79 -8.82
C LEU A 39 3.30 3.08 -10.09
N THR A 40 2.47 3.72 -10.88
CA THR A 40 2.02 3.17 -12.16
C THR A 40 3.20 2.95 -13.10
N ASP A 41 4.13 3.90 -13.12
CA ASP A 41 5.32 3.78 -13.96
C ASP A 41 6.28 2.71 -13.45
N LEU A 42 6.45 2.60 -12.12
CA LEU A 42 7.37 1.63 -11.53
C LEU A 42 6.84 0.20 -11.58
N PHE A 43 5.53 0.04 -11.47
CA PHE A 43 4.90 -1.28 -11.38
C PHE A 43 3.73 -1.39 -12.36
N PRO A 44 4.03 -1.40 -13.67
CA PRO A 44 2.97 -1.32 -14.70
C PRO A 44 2.02 -2.51 -14.67
N GLY A 45 2.42 -3.63 -14.09
CA GLY A 45 1.53 -4.78 -13.95
C GLY A 45 0.62 -4.71 -12.74
N SER A 46 0.77 -3.71 -11.88
CA SER A 46 -0.03 -3.59 -10.67
C SER A 46 -1.09 -2.50 -10.83
N ARG A 47 -2.25 -2.77 -10.26
CA ARG A 47 -3.32 -1.79 -10.22
C ARG A 47 -3.05 -0.82 -9.06
N VAL A 48 -3.03 0.47 -9.35
CA VAL A 48 -2.79 1.49 -8.32
C VAL A 48 -4.14 2.14 -7.99
N LEU A 49 -4.49 2.08 -6.72
CA LEU A 49 -5.73 2.63 -6.18
C LEU A 49 -5.39 3.78 -5.25
N MET A 50 -6.29 4.74 -5.14
CA MET A 50 -6.04 5.93 -4.34
C MET A 50 -7.24 6.22 -3.46
N ALA A 51 -6.97 6.63 -2.21
CA ALA A 51 -8.00 7.07 -1.26
C ALA A 51 -7.54 8.36 -0.62
N GLU A 52 -8.48 9.27 -0.40
CA GLU A 52 -8.19 10.56 0.20
C GLU A 52 -8.40 10.59 1.70
N SER A 53 -8.89 9.50 2.27
CA SER A 53 -9.15 9.41 3.71
C SER A 53 -9.00 7.97 4.17
N GLY A 54 -8.86 7.80 5.48
CA GLY A 54 -8.82 6.46 6.07
C GLY A 54 -10.14 5.72 5.86
N GLU A 55 -11.24 6.42 5.96
CA GLU A 55 -12.56 5.82 5.76
C GLU A 55 -12.74 5.28 4.35
N ALA A 56 -12.37 6.09 3.34
CA ALA A 56 -12.43 5.65 1.95
C ALA A 56 -11.48 4.47 1.71
N ALA A 57 -10.31 4.50 2.34
CA ALA A 57 -9.33 3.43 2.22
C ALA A 57 -9.85 2.11 2.79
N LEU A 58 -10.50 2.15 3.95
CA LEU A 58 -11.04 0.94 4.56
C LEU A 58 -12.06 0.25 3.63
N GLU A 59 -12.89 1.05 2.96
CA GLU A 59 -13.85 0.52 2.01
C GLU A 59 -13.16 -0.13 0.81
N LEU A 60 -12.13 0.52 0.28
CA LEU A 60 -11.36 -0.04 -0.83
C LEU A 60 -10.64 -1.33 -0.43
N ILE A 61 -10.10 -1.39 0.79
CA ILE A 61 -9.42 -2.60 1.26
C ILE A 61 -10.36 -3.79 1.28
N ARG A 62 -11.60 -3.59 1.75
CA ARG A 62 -12.59 -4.66 1.76
C ARG A 62 -12.87 -5.22 0.38
N ARG A 63 -12.95 -4.32 -0.62
CA ARG A 63 -13.37 -4.72 -1.95
C ARG A 63 -12.25 -5.21 -2.84
N THR A 64 -11.03 -4.69 -2.65
CA THR A 64 -9.94 -4.93 -3.60
C THR A 64 -8.80 -5.76 -3.04
N ARG A 65 -8.69 -5.86 -1.72
CA ARG A 65 -7.63 -6.61 -1.05
C ARG A 65 -6.25 -6.26 -1.57
N PRO A 66 -5.79 -5.01 -1.36
CA PRO A 66 -4.48 -4.60 -1.85
C PRO A 66 -3.37 -5.39 -1.22
N ARG A 67 -2.29 -5.55 -1.95
CA ARG A 67 -1.10 -6.20 -1.43
C ARG A 67 -0.34 -5.31 -0.48
N VAL A 68 -0.31 -4.01 -0.76
CA VAL A 68 0.37 -3.03 0.06
C VAL A 68 -0.44 -1.75 0.14
N VAL A 69 -0.38 -1.10 1.29
CA VAL A 69 -1.00 0.21 1.52
C VAL A 69 0.10 1.19 1.87
N ILE A 70 0.23 2.25 1.08
CA ILE A 70 1.12 3.36 1.38
C ILE A 70 0.28 4.39 2.11
N LEU A 71 0.62 4.64 3.36
CA LEU A 71 -0.23 5.36 4.30
C LEU A 71 0.45 6.61 4.83
N ASP A 72 -0.13 7.77 4.54
CA ASP A 72 0.29 9.01 5.19
C ASP A 72 -0.15 8.94 6.67
N LEU A 73 0.79 9.12 7.58
CA LEU A 73 0.48 9.06 9.00
C LEU A 73 -0.31 10.27 9.51
N HIS A 74 -0.30 11.36 8.76
CA HIS A 74 -0.98 12.60 9.17
C HIS A 74 -2.25 12.86 8.34
N LEU A 75 -3.10 11.85 8.26
CA LEU A 75 -4.39 12.02 7.60
C LEU A 75 -5.32 12.89 8.43
N GLY A 76 -6.11 13.72 7.77
CA GLY A 76 -7.25 14.34 8.41
C GLY A 76 -8.28 13.28 8.76
N GLY A 77 -8.98 13.42 9.87
CA GLY A 77 -9.94 12.41 10.31
C GLY A 77 -9.27 11.31 11.08
N ILE A 78 -9.35 10.08 10.58
CA ILE A 78 -8.73 8.96 11.29
C ILE A 78 -7.20 9.03 11.20
N HIS A 79 -6.55 8.93 12.34
CA HIS A 79 -5.09 8.98 12.41
C HIS A 79 -4.48 7.70 11.81
N GLY A 80 -3.29 7.83 11.22
CA GLY A 80 -2.66 6.70 10.53
C GLY A 80 -2.45 5.46 11.39
N PHE A 81 -2.07 5.62 12.65
CA PHE A 81 -1.90 4.45 13.53
C PHE A 81 -3.24 3.80 13.87
N ASP A 82 -4.30 4.59 14.04
CA ASP A 82 -5.64 4.05 14.26
C ASP A 82 -6.14 3.32 13.02
N PHE A 83 -5.88 3.88 11.85
CA PHE A 83 -6.22 3.22 10.60
C PHE A 83 -5.54 1.84 10.52
N ALA A 84 -4.25 1.77 10.83
CA ALA A 84 -3.51 0.52 10.79
C ALA A 84 -4.11 -0.51 11.74
N ALA A 85 -4.55 -0.07 12.93
CA ALA A 85 -5.20 -0.96 13.88
C ALA A 85 -6.53 -1.50 13.33
N HIS A 86 -7.30 -0.65 12.65
CA HIS A 86 -8.54 -1.09 12.01
C HIS A 86 -8.27 -2.13 10.94
N VAL A 87 -7.24 -1.91 10.11
CA VAL A 87 -6.88 -2.87 9.07
C VAL A 87 -6.48 -4.21 9.67
N ALA A 88 -5.68 -4.18 10.74
CA ALA A 88 -5.25 -5.40 11.41
C ALA A 88 -6.43 -6.18 12.00
N ALA A 89 -7.49 -5.50 12.39
CA ALA A 89 -8.67 -6.13 12.96
C ALA A 89 -9.63 -6.71 11.91
N MET A 90 -9.40 -6.44 10.64
CA MET A 90 -10.22 -7.02 9.57
C MET A 90 -9.91 -8.49 9.44
N ALA A 91 -10.96 -9.31 9.49
CA ALA A 91 -10.80 -10.75 9.63
C ALA A 91 -10.74 -11.51 8.31
N ASP A 92 -10.74 -10.83 7.18
CA ASP A 92 -10.89 -11.47 5.87
C ASP A 92 -9.55 -11.77 5.22
N GLY A 93 -8.86 -12.75 5.74
CA GLY A 93 -7.59 -13.19 5.15
C GLY A 93 -6.40 -12.39 5.63
N PRO A 94 -5.24 -12.57 4.99
CA PRO A 94 -4.03 -11.88 5.41
C PRO A 94 -4.15 -10.37 5.19
N PRO A 95 -3.71 -9.56 6.16
CA PRO A 95 -3.79 -8.11 6.00
C PRO A 95 -2.76 -7.64 4.98
N PRO A 96 -3.00 -6.48 4.34
CA PRO A 96 -1.99 -5.90 3.46
C PRO A 96 -0.78 -5.45 4.26
N ALA A 97 0.38 -5.41 3.62
CA ALA A 97 1.54 -4.77 4.21
C ALA A 97 1.30 -3.26 4.25
N ILE A 98 1.65 -2.62 5.36
CA ILE A 98 1.48 -1.17 5.49
C ILE A 98 2.84 -0.51 5.48
N VAL A 99 3.01 0.44 4.57
CA VAL A 99 4.21 1.24 4.45
C VAL A 99 3.86 2.67 4.84
N ALA A 100 4.46 3.16 5.92
CA ALA A 100 4.20 4.51 6.39
C ALA A 100 4.92 5.53 5.52
N LEU A 101 4.25 6.65 5.24
CA LEU A 101 4.83 7.77 4.52
C LEU A 101 4.56 9.03 5.33
N THR A 102 5.61 9.74 5.73
CA THR A 102 5.44 10.89 6.60
C THR A 102 6.59 11.88 6.48
N GLY A 103 6.30 13.15 6.75
CA GLY A 103 7.33 14.15 6.91
C GLY A 103 8.00 14.13 8.28
N ASP A 104 7.40 13.41 9.22
CA ASP A 104 7.92 13.30 10.60
C ASP A 104 8.63 11.97 10.78
N ALA A 105 9.96 12.00 10.69
CA ALA A 105 10.79 10.82 10.89
C ALA A 105 11.46 10.84 12.27
N SER A 106 10.82 11.41 13.27
CA SER A 106 11.36 11.40 14.63
C SER A 106 11.56 9.97 15.12
N PRO A 107 12.53 9.74 16.01
CA PRO A 107 12.73 8.38 16.55
C PRO A 107 11.48 7.80 17.22
N ASP A 108 10.67 8.64 17.84
CA ASP A 108 9.44 8.17 18.47
C ASP A 108 8.43 7.67 17.41
N THR A 109 8.25 8.41 16.34
CA THR A 109 7.35 8.00 15.25
C THR A 109 7.81 6.71 14.60
N VAL A 110 9.12 6.58 14.36
CA VAL A 110 9.68 5.35 13.79
C VAL A 110 9.44 4.16 14.71
N ARG A 111 9.68 4.32 16.02
CA ARG A 111 9.44 3.24 16.98
C ARG A 111 7.97 2.83 17.01
N ARG A 112 7.05 3.80 16.93
CA ARG A 112 5.62 3.50 16.93
C ARG A 112 5.22 2.73 15.68
N ALA A 113 5.80 3.08 14.53
CA ALA A 113 5.55 2.36 13.28
C ALA A 113 6.04 0.92 13.37
N GLU A 114 7.22 0.71 13.92
CA GLU A 114 7.76 -0.63 14.12
C GLU A 114 6.89 -1.44 15.06
N ALA A 115 6.48 -0.83 16.17
CA ALA A 115 5.62 -1.51 17.16
C ALA A 115 4.25 -1.83 16.59
N ALA A 116 3.76 -1.03 15.65
CA ALA A 116 2.48 -1.27 14.99
C ALA A 116 2.57 -2.34 13.89
N GLY A 117 3.75 -2.85 13.60
CA GLY A 117 3.92 -3.92 12.62
C GLY A 117 3.98 -3.42 11.18
N PHE A 118 4.33 -2.16 10.97
CA PHE A 118 4.46 -1.64 9.61
C PHE A 118 5.63 -2.32 8.90
N ALA A 119 5.43 -2.62 7.62
CA ALA A 119 6.44 -3.30 6.82
C ALA A 119 7.63 -2.41 6.50
N ALA A 120 7.41 -1.10 6.39
CA ALA A 120 8.46 -0.15 6.07
C ALA A 120 8.01 1.27 6.44
N PHE A 121 8.97 2.18 6.41
CA PHE A 121 8.75 3.58 6.76
C PHE A 121 9.48 4.45 5.73
N LEU A 122 8.76 5.36 5.11
CA LEU A 122 9.30 6.26 4.10
C LEU A 122 9.14 7.72 4.52
N ARG A 123 10.17 8.51 4.26
CA ARG A 123 10.14 9.95 4.51
C ARG A 123 9.59 10.68 3.29
N LYS A 124 8.77 11.70 3.52
CA LYS A 124 8.35 12.60 2.45
C LYS A 124 9.44 13.61 2.14
N PRO A 125 9.65 13.93 0.87
CA PRO A 125 9.04 13.31 -0.31
C PRO A 125 9.76 12.01 -0.67
N ALA A 126 9.00 10.99 -1.04
CA ALA A 126 9.58 9.72 -1.46
C ALA A 126 9.88 9.76 -2.95
N ASP A 127 11.09 9.40 -3.33
CA ASP A 127 11.46 9.37 -4.74
C ASP A 127 11.24 7.97 -5.33
N ALA A 128 11.36 7.88 -6.65
CA ALA A 128 11.08 6.63 -7.35
C ALA A 128 12.01 5.50 -6.94
N ASP A 129 13.29 5.79 -6.77
CA ASP A 129 14.27 4.75 -6.39
C ASP A 129 13.96 4.19 -5.02
N THR A 130 13.63 5.04 -4.05
CA THR A 130 13.29 4.62 -2.70
C THR A 130 12.00 3.79 -2.71
N LEU A 131 10.98 4.24 -3.45
CA LEU A 131 9.74 3.50 -3.56
C LEU A 131 9.98 2.12 -4.15
N GLU A 132 10.73 2.04 -5.22
CA GLU A 132 11.00 0.75 -5.85
C GLU A 132 11.77 -0.17 -4.90
N THR A 133 12.81 0.33 -4.27
CA THR A 133 13.63 -0.46 -3.35
C THR A 133 12.81 -1.05 -2.21
N VAL A 134 11.89 -0.24 -1.65
CA VAL A 134 11.08 -0.67 -0.51
C VAL A 134 9.94 -1.58 -0.94
N LEU A 135 9.26 -1.25 -2.04
CA LEU A 135 8.03 -1.94 -2.39
C LEU A 135 8.25 -3.24 -3.17
N ARG A 136 9.29 -3.32 -3.99
CA ARG A 136 9.48 -4.50 -4.81
C ARG A 136 9.57 -5.79 -4.00
N PRO A 137 10.36 -5.87 -2.91
CA PRO A 137 10.38 -7.09 -2.11
C PRO A 137 9.03 -7.44 -1.51
N ILE A 138 8.25 -6.44 -1.12
CA ILE A 138 6.92 -6.67 -0.55
C ILE A 138 5.96 -7.21 -1.61
N LEU A 139 5.99 -6.62 -2.79
CA LEU A 139 5.09 -7.02 -3.87
C LEU A 139 5.43 -8.38 -4.46
N GLU A 140 6.69 -8.75 -4.42
CA GLU A 140 7.17 -10.00 -5.00
C GLU A 140 7.27 -11.14 -3.99
N ALA A 141 6.97 -10.87 -2.73
CA ALA A 141 7.04 -11.88 -1.68
C ALA A 141 6.01 -13.01 -1.86
#